data_e01ed6517ebad01bc18ea13e483b1a37
#
_entry.id   e01ed6517ebad01bc18ea13e483b1a37
#
_cell.length_a   1.000
_cell.length_b   1.000
_cell.length_c   1.000
_cell.angle_alpha   90.00
_cell.angle_beta   90.00
_cell.angle_gamma   90.00
#
_symmetry.space_group_name_H-M   'P 1'
#
loop_
_entity.id
_entity.type
_entity.pdbx_description
1 polymer ?
#
loop_
_entity_poly.entity_id
_entity_poly.type
_entity_poly.pdbx_seq_one_letter_code
_entity_poly.pdbx_strand_id
1 'polypeptide(L)'
;MCIRDSIKPHILIGATGAPGTFTQEVIETMAQINERPAIFALSNPTSRAECTAEQAYDWSDGRAIFTSGSPFDAVERNGVTHQPGQGNNAYVFPGIGLGAVACQAKTIDDAMFLTAADALAHQVSQKNLDAGTLYPPLSDIRDVSLHIAVAVAETAYKSGVAQAKRPDDLMAYIKDMMYVPNY
;
A
#
# COMPACT_ATOMS: atom_id res chain seq x y z
N MET A 1 11.91 -16.62 -24.72
CA MET A 1 10.83 -15.59 -24.62
C MET A 1 10.33 -15.59 -23.19
N CYS A 2 10.55 -14.53 -22.46
CA CYS A 2 10.12 -14.41 -21.06
C CYS A 2 8.65 -14.00 -21.02
N ILE A 3 7.87 -14.51 -20.03
CA ILE A 3 6.47 -14.10 -19.81
C ILE A 3 6.34 -12.57 -19.75
N ARG A 4 7.31 -11.90 -19.10
CA ARG A 4 7.47 -10.46 -19.04
C ARG A 4 7.37 -9.77 -20.41
N ASP A 5 8.07 -10.29 -21.41
CA ASP A 5 8.16 -9.67 -22.75
C ASP A 5 6.85 -9.83 -23.57
N SER A 6 6.08 -10.89 -23.25
CA SER A 6 4.83 -11.19 -23.94
C SER A 6 3.62 -10.48 -23.31
N ILE A 7 3.60 -10.28 -21.98
CA ILE A 7 2.47 -9.68 -21.25
C ILE A 7 2.59 -8.15 -21.18
N LYS A 8 3.82 -7.60 -21.21
CA LYS A 8 4.12 -6.17 -21.04
C LYS A 8 3.46 -5.58 -19.77
N PRO A 9 3.76 -6.11 -18.59
CA PRO A 9 3.12 -5.67 -17.36
C PRO A 9 3.51 -4.22 -17.00
N HIS A 10 2.61 -3.48 -16.34
CA HIS A 10 2.89 -2.15 -15.81
C HIS A 10 3.47 -2.22 -14.39
N ILE A 11 3.17 -3.30 -13.67
CA ILE A 11 3.53 -3.51 -12.27
C ILE A 11 4.28 -4.82 -12.14
N LEU A 12 5.42 -4.79 -11.46
CA LEU A 12 6.19 -5.97 -11.06
C LEU A 12 6.11 -6.11 -9.54
N ILE A 13 5.63 -7.26 -9.07
CA ILE A 13 5.47 -7.54 -7.63
C ILE A 13 6.32 -8.73 -7.25
N GLY A 14 7.15 -8.58 -6.21
CA GLY A 14 7.97 -9.61 -5.61
C GLY A 14 7.61 -9.85 -4.14
N ALA A 15 7.45 -11.12 -3.78
CA ALA A 15 7.27 -11.61 -2.42
C ALA A 15 8.01 -12.95 -2.26
N THR A 16 9.24 -13.00 -2.79
CA THR A 16 10.00 -14.25 -2.99
C THR A 16 10.86 -14.61 -1.78
N GLY A 17 11.20 -13.63 -0.93
CA GLY A 17 12.16 -13.76 0.16
C GLY A 17 13.60 -13.98 -0.33
N ALA A 18 13.86 -13.84 -1.64
CA ALA A 18 15.14 -14.06 -2.28
C ALA A 18 15.70 -12.74 -2.85
N PRO A 19 16.77 -12.19 -2.24
CA PRO A 19 17.38 -10.95 -2.71
C PRO A 19 17.95 -11.11 -4.12
N GLY A 20 17.93 -9.99 -4.89
CA GLY A 20 18.46 -9.96 -6.25
C GLY A 20 17.60 -10.66 -7.31
N THR A 21 16.38 -11.07 -6.97
CA THR A 21 15.43 -11.67 -7.93
C THR A 21 15.01 -10.66 -9.00
N PHE A 22 14.91 -9.38 -8.66
CA PHE A 22 14.74 -8.29 -9.62
C PHE A 22 16.12 -7.84 -10.08
N THR A 23 16.63 -8.51 -11.11
CA THR A 23 17.92 -8.18 -11.73
C THR A 23 17.85 -6.87 -12.52
N GLN A 24 19.00 -6.33 -12.85
CA GLN A 24 19.12 -5.14 -13.71
C GLN A 24 18.34 -5.33 -15.02
N GLU A 25 18.53 -6.46 -15.70
CA GLU A 25 17.80 -6.77 -16.96
C GLU A 25 16.28 -6.73 -16.78
N VAL A 26 15.76 -7.22 -15.64
CA VAL A 26 14.33 -7.21 -15.34
C VAL A 26 13.80 -5.79 -15.21
N ILE A 27 14.48 -4.94 -14.43
CA ILE A 27 14.04 -3.56 -14.18
C ILE A 27 14.21 -2.69 -15.43
N GLU A 28 15.33 -2.82 -16.16
CA GLU A 28 15.53 -2.12 -17.43
C GLU A 28 14.45 -2.49 -18.46
N THR A 29 14.07 -3.77 -18.53
CA THR A 29 12.96 -4.19 -19.42
C THR A 29 11.63 -3.56 -18.98
N MET A 30 11.33 -3.52 -17.68
CA MET A 30 10.14 -2.83 -17.18
C MET A 30 10.15 -1.34 -17.56
N ALA A 31 11.32 -0.69 -17.51
CA ALA A 31 11.50 0.70 -17.89
C ALA A 31 11.46 0.95 -19.41
N GLN A 32 11.76 -0.06 -20.23
CA GLN A 32 11.61 0.02 -21.68
C GLN A 32 10.17 -0.08 -22.16
N ILE A 33 9.36 -0.88 -21.47
CA ILE A 33 7.96 -1.11 -21.86
C ILE A 33 6.97 -0.17 -21.15
N ASN A 34 7.43 0.62 -20.15
CA ASN A 34 6.63 1.57 -19.40
C ASN A 34 7.36 2.89 -19.22
N GLU A 35 6.64 3.98 -19.29
CA GLU A 35 7.16 5.31 -18.97
C GLU A 35 7.53 5.41 -17.49
N ARG A 36 6.65 4.94 -16.60
CA ARG A 36 6.82 4.89 -15.15
C ARG A 36 6.49 3.49 -14.62
N PRO A 37 7.43 2.53 -14.62
CA PRO A 37 7.19 1.18 -14.13
C PRO A 37 6.97 1.16 -12.62
N ALA A 38 5.96 0.44 -12.14
CA ALA A 38 5.80 0.19 -10.69
C ALA A 38 6.58 -1.07 -10.30
N ILE A 39 7.50 -0.93 -9.35
CA ILE A 39 8.38 -2.00 -8.84
C ILE A 39 8.11 -2.20 -7.35
N PHE A 40 7.47 -3.32 -7.01
CA PHE A 40 7.09 -3.68 -5.65
C PHE A 40 7.95 -4.83 -5.14
N ALA A 41 9.02 -4.50 -4.39
CA ALA A 41 9.92 -5.45 -3.75
C ALA A 41 9.46 -5.67 -2.31
N LEU A 42 8.43 -6.50 -2.10
CA LEU A 42 7.69 -6.58 -0.84
C LEU A 42 8.28 -7.54 0.20
N SER A 43 9.37 -8.24 -0.11
CA SER A 43 10.00 -9.16 0.85
C SER A 43 10.65 -8.41 2.01
N ASN A 44 10.47 -8.97 3.22
CA ASN A 44 11.00 -8.45 4.48
C ASN A 44 12.04 -9.41 5.08
N PRO A 45 13.04 -8.89 5.81
CA PRO A 45 13.47 -7.49 5.94
C PRO A 45 14.12 -6.95 4.65
N THR A 46 14.65 -5.72 4.67
CA THR A 46 15.31 -5.09 3.50
C THR A 46 16.42 -5.96 2.88
N SER A 47 17.15 -6.72 3.71
CA SER A 47 18.17 -7.68 3.24
C SER A 47 17.59 -8.85 2.41
N ARG A 48 16.28 -9.02 2.40
CA ARG A 48 15.55 -10.02 1.62
C ARG A 48 14.72 -9.43 0.48
N ALA A 49 14.72 -8.11 0.33
CA ALA A 49 14.02 -7.45 -0.76
C ALA A 49 14.57 -7.89 -2.12
N GLU A 50 13.73 -8.02 -3.11
CA GLU A 50 14.07 -8.48 -4.46
C GLU A 50 15.07 -7.57 -5.17
N CYS A 51 15.05 -6.28 -4.86
CA CYS A 51 16.08 -5.28 -5.18
C CYS A 51 16.06 -4.16 -4.15
N THR A 52 17.09 -3.31 -4.14
CA THR A 52 17.12 -2.09 -3.32
C THR A 52 16.44 -0.93 -4.04
N ALA A 53 16.11 0.13 -3.29
CA ALA A 53 15.59 1.37 -3.86
C ALA A 53 16.58 2.01 -4.84
N GLU A 54 17.86 2.05 -4.48
CA GLU A 54 18.95 2.54 -5.34
C GLU A 54 18.97 1.80 -6.67
N GLN A 55 18.97 0.45 -6.61
CA GLN A 55 18.95 -0.38 -7.82
C GLN A 55 17.71 -0.10 -8.68
N ALA A 56 16.54 0.02 -8.07
CA ALA A 56 15.30 0.28 -8.81
C ALA A 56 15.36 1.64 -9.55
N TYR A 57 15.86 2.68 -8.89
CA TYR A 57 15.96 4.00 -9.50
C TYR A 57 17.10 4.06 -10.51
N ASP A 58 18.28 3.47 -10.25
CA ASP A 58 19.40 3.48 -11.18
C ASP A 58 19.06 2.74 -12.49
N TRP A 59 18.50 1.55 -12.39
CA TRP A 59 18.20 0.73 -13.56
C TRP A 59 16.94 1.16 -14.33
N SER A 60 16.12 2.03 -13.75
CA SER A 60 14.96 2.63 -14.42
C SER A 60 15.18 4.07 -14.87
N ASP A 61 16.38 4.60 -14.74
CA ASP A 61 16.70 6.02 -14.99
C ASP A 61 15.84 6.98 -14.16
N GLY A 62 15.63 6.66 -12.88
CA GLY A 62 14.83 7.43 -11.92
C GLY A 62 13.32 7.39 -12.16
N ARG A 63 12.83 6.60 -13.12
CA ARG A 63 11.42 6.58 -13.52
C ARG A 63 10.55 5.61 -12.75
N ALA A 64 11.14 4.65 -12.03
CA ALA A 64 10.39 3.68 -11.25
C ALA A 64 9.57 4.33 -10.13
N ILE A 65 8.35 3.83 -9.95
CA ILE A 65 7.60 4.00 -8.71
C ILE A 65 7.97 2.80 -7.85
N PHE A 66 8.84 3.02 -6.85
CA PHE A 66 9.35 1.94 -6.03
C PHE A 66 8.63 1.83 -4.71
N THR A 67 8.26 0.61 -4.35
CA THR A 67 7.64 0.28 -3.07
C THR A 67 8.26 -0.99 -2.50
N SER A 68 8.55 -0.99 -1.21
CA SER A 68 9.15 -2.13 -0.49
C SER A 68 8.33 -2.52 0.74
N GLY A 69 8.53 -3.73 1.23
CA GLY A 69 7.87 -4.21 2.46
C GLY A 69 8.43 -3.57 3.73
N SER A 70 9.74 -3.30 3.76
CA SER A 70 10.44 -2.60 4.85
C SER A 70 10.96 -1.25 4.35
N PRO A 71 11.10 -0.23 5.20
CA PRO A 71 11.50 1.11 4.76
C PRO A 71 12.91 1.13 4.18
N PHE A 72 13.08 1.88 3.10
CA PHE A 72 14.37 2.30 2.55
C PHE A 72 14.51 3.81 2.72
N ASP A 73 15.74 4.27 2.85
CA ASP A 73 16.07 5.69 2.86
C ASP A 73 15.79 6.34 1.50
N ALA A 74 15.62 7.67 1.51
CA ALA A 74 15.50 8.43 0.28
C ALA A 74 16.77 8.30 -0.57
N VAL A 75 16.62 8.27 -1.88
CA VAL A 75 17.72 8.12 -2.84
C VAL A 75 17.90 9.41 -3.63
N GLU A 76 19.09 10.00 -3.55
CA GLU A 76 19.47 11.16 -4.35
C GLU A 76 20.03 10.71 -5.70
N ARG A 77 19.41 11.15 -6.80
CA ARG A 77 19.87 10.84 -8.15
C ARG A 77 19.69 12.03 -9.08
N ASN A 78 20.78 12.47 -9.71
CA ASN A 78 20.78 13.61 -10.66
C ASN A 78 20.14 14.89 -10.09
N GLY A 79 20.31 15.16 -8.79
CA GLY A 79 19.73 16.32 -8.11
C GLY A 79 18.23 16.20 -7.80
N VAL A 80 17.65 15.00 -7.96
CA VAL A 80 16.27 14.68 -7.60
C VAL A 80 16.27 13.70 -6.44
N THR A 81 15.51 14.01 -5.40
CA THR A 81 15.27 13.12 -4.26
C THR A 81 14.09 12.19 -4.57
N HIS A 82 14.36 10.91 -4.65
CA HIS A 82 13.35 9.87 -4.79
C HIS A 82 12.98 9.31 -3.42
N GLN A 83 11.68 9.28 -3.11
CA GLN A 83 11.18 8.75 -1.85
C GLN A 83 10.58 7.36 -2.06
N PRO A 84 11.23 6.27 -1.56
CA PRO A 84 10.66 4.93 -1.61
C PRO A 84 9.33 4.84 -0.87
N GLY A 85 8.33 4.18 -1.47
CA GLY A 85 7.10 3.84 -0.78
C GLY A 85 7.27 2.63 0.13
N GLN A 86 6.47 2.53 1.19
CA GLN A 86 6.40 1.34 2.02
C GLN A 86 5.03 0.68 1.87
N GLY A 87 4.98 -0.50 1.27
CA GLY A 87 3.79 -1.35 1.17
C GLY A 87 3.71 -2.31 2.34
N ASN A 88 3.08 -1.87 3.43
CA ASN A 88 2.98 -2.65 4.64
C ASN A 88 1.52 -2.91 5.04
N ASN A 89 1.26 -4.10 5.58
CA ASN A 89 -0.06 -4.49 6.09
C ASN A 89 -0.61 -3.56 7.17
N ALA A 90 0.25 -2.82 7.87
CA ALA A 90 -0.13 -1.83 8.88
C ALA A 90 -1.06 -0.74 8.32
N TYR A 91 -1.06 -0.48 7.02
CA TYR A 91 -2.00 0.47 6.41
C TYR A 91 -3.45 -0.04 6.37
N VAL A 92 -3.66 -1.33 6.29
CA VAL A 92 -4.99 -1.89 5.96
C VAL A 92 -5.60 -2.64 7.15
N PHE A 93 -4.85 -3.54 7.78
CA PHE A 93 -5.41 -4.43 8.79
C PHE A 93 -5.99 -3.76 10.03
N PRO A 94 -5.38 -2.69 10.60
CA PRO A 94 -6.00 -2.02 11.74
C PRO A 94 -7.38 -1.45 11.41
N GLY A 95 -7.53 -0.86 10.22
CA GLY A 95 -8.81 -0.32 9.75
C GLY A 95 -9.84 -1.42 9.50
N ILE A 96 -9.46 -2.51 8.82
CA ILE A 96 -10.36 -3.65 8.59
C ILE A 96 -10.83 -4.24 9.94
N GLY A 97 -9.89 -4.49 10.86
CA GLY A 97 -10.21 -5.05 12.17
C GLY A 97 -11.14 -4.14 12.98
N LEU A 98 -10.84 -2.86 13.04
CA LEU A 98 -11.66 -1.87 13.75
C LEU A 98 -13.07 -1.78 13.14
N GLY A 99 -13.19 -1.71 11.81
CA GLY A 99 -14.48 -1.67 11.12
C GLY A 99 -15.32 -2.91 11.38
N ALA A 100 -14.71 -4.10 11.29
CA ALA A 100 -15.38 -5.36 11.56
C ALA A 100 -15.86 -5.47 13.02
N VAL A 101 -15.04 -5.04 13.98
CA VAL A 101 -15.40 -5.02 15.42
C VAL A 101 -16.51 -4.01 15.69
N ALA A 102 -16.42 -2.81 15.13
CA ALA A 102 -17.39 -1.73 15.34
C ALA A 102 -18.81 -2.13 14.91
N CYS A 103 -18.95 -2.84 13.81
CA CYS A 103 -20.26 -3.32 13.34
C CYS A 103 -20.59 -4.76 13.76
N GLN A 104 -19.72 -5.41 14.55
CA GLN A 104 -19.85 -6.81 14.95
C GLN A 104 -20.09 -7.72 13.73
N ALA A 105 -19.26 -7.59 12.71
CA ALA A 105 -19.40 -8.38 11.51
C ALA A 105 -19.23 -9.88 11.78
N LYS A 106 -20.13 -10.70 11.23
CA LYS A 106 -20.06 -12.18 11.34
C LYS A 106 -18.88 -12.76 10.58
N THR A 107 -18.49 -12.12 9.52
CA THR A 107 -17.40 -12.51 8.63
C THR A 107 -16.81 -11.27 7.98
N ILE A 108 -15.58 -11.39 7.53
CA ILE A 108 -14.91 -10.40 6.66
C ILE A 108 -14.85 -11.04 5.28
N ASP A 109 -15.54 -10.46 4.32
CA ASP A 109 -15.62 -10.95 2.95
C ASP A 109 -14.68 -10.18 2.00
N ASP A 110 -14.57 -10.66 0.76
CA ASP A 110 -13.71 -10.05 -0.25
C ASP A 110 -14.12 -8.61 -0.60
N ALA A 111 -15.41 -8.28 -0.49
CA ALA A 111 -15.89 -6.93 -0.73
C ALA A 111 -15.38 -5.95 0.34
N MET A 112 -15.27 -6.38 1.59
CA MET A 112 -14.69 -5.57 2.67
C MET A 112 -13.18 -5.34 2.46
N PHE A 113 -12.43 -6.35 2.00
CA PHE A 113 -11.02 -6.18 1.64
C PHE A 113 -10.84 -5.24 0.45
N LEU A 114 -11.65 -5.37 -0.58
CA LEU A 114 -11.59 -4.50 -1.75
C LEU A 114 -11.92 -3.05 -1.38
N THR A 115 -12.95 -2.85 -0.56
CA THR A 115 -13.33 -1.52 -0.05
C THR A 115 -12.22 -0.91 0.81
N ALA A 116 -11.52 -1.72 1.61
CA ALA A 116 -10.38 -1.23 2.40
C ALA A 116 -9.22 -0.76 1.51
N ALA A 117 -8.93 -1.49 0.43
CA ALA A 117 -7.90 -1.10 -0.54
C ALA A 117 -8.27 0.19 -1.28
N ASP A 118 -9.52 0.33 -1.70
CA ASP A 118 -10.05 1.54 -2.33
C ASP A 118 -9.99 2.75 -1.39
N ALA A 119 -10.44 2.58 -0.14
CA ALA A 119 -10.36 3.62 0.88
C ALA A 119 -8.92 4.06 1.15
N LEU A 120 -7.95 3.14 1.18
CA LEU A 120 -6.53 3.47 1.31
C LEU A 120 -6.03 4.29 0.11
N ALA A 121 -6.37 3.87 -1.11
CA ALA A 121 -5.95 4.55 -2.33
C ALA A 121 -6.43 6.02 -2.36
N HIS A 122 -7.64 6.29 -1.88
CA HIS A 122 -8.20 7.63 -1.80
C HIS A 122 -7.57 8.53 -0.72
N GLN A 123 -6.76 7.98 0.20
CA GLN A 123 -6.00 8.78 1.17
C GLN A 123 -4.67 9.29 0.62
N VAL A 124 -4.25 8.86 -0.57
CA VAL A 124 -2.99 9.31 -1.18
C VAL A 124 -3.21 10.68 -1.82
N SER A 125 -2.45 11.68 -1.36
CA SER A 125 -2.54 13.04 -1.93
C SER A 125 -1.85 13.12 -3.30
N GLN A 126 -2.25 14.08 -4.14
CA GLN A 126 -1.59 14.34 -5.41
C GLN A 126 -0.09 14.63 -5.22
N LYS A 127 0.28 15.35 -4.15
CA LYS A 127 1.68 15.60 -3.79
C LYS A 127 2.48 14.31 -3.58
N ASN A 128 1.88 13.29 -2.94
CA ASN A 128 2.52 11.98 -2.76
C ASN A 128 2.69 11.26 -4.11
N LEU A 129 1.66 11.29 -4.95
CA LEU A 129 1.71 10.69 -6.29
C LEU A 129 2.78 11.34 -7.18
N ASP A 130 2.89 12.67 -7.13
CA ASP A 130 3.90 13.44 -7.87
C ASP A 130 5.32 13.09 -7.38
N ALA A 131 5.47 12.84 -6.08
CA ALA A 131 6.72 12.37 -5.48
C ALA A 131 7.03 10.87 -5.74
N GLY A 132 6.16 10.17 -6.46
CA GLY A 132 6.32 8.74 -6.78
C GLY A 132 5.92 7.79 -5.64
N THR A 133 5.22 8.27 -4.61
CA THR A 133 4.76 7.47 -3.47
C THR A 133 3.29 7.10 -3.64
N LEU A 134 2.97 5.80 -3.54
CA LEU A 134 1.60 5.27 -3.67
C LEU A 134 0.89 5.07 -2.32
N TYR A 135 1.47 5.50 -1.23
CA TYR A 135 0.94 5.35 0.12
C TYR A 135 0.96 6.69 0.85
N PRO A 136 0.00 6.95 1.74
CA PRO A 136 0.01 8.13 2.61
C PRO A 136 1.18 8.04 3.60
N PRO A 137 1.63 9.17 4.19
CA PRO A 137 2.65 9.15 5.24
C PRO A 137 2.25 8.27 6.42
N LEU A 138 3.20 7.56 7.03
CA LEU A 138 2.96 6.75 8.23
C LEU A 138 2.47 7.59 9.43
N SER A 139 2.79 8.87 9.48
CA SER A 139 2.24 9.81 10.47
C SER A 139 0.72 9.84 10.47
N ASP A 140 0.10 9.60 9.33
CA ASP A 140 -1.34 9.72 9.12
C ASP A 140 -2.07 8.37 9.31
N ILE A 141 -1.34 7.31 9.70
CA ILE A 141 -1.83 5.93 9.78
C ILE A 141 -3.11 5.79 10.60
N ARG A 142 -3.30 6.63 11.63
CA ARG A 142 -4.49 6.59 12.48
C ARG A 142 -5.73 7.10 11.73
N ASP A 143 -5.59 8.21 11.00
CA ASP A 143 -6.68 8.77 10.19
C ASP A 143 -6.98 7.84 9.00
N VAL A 144 -5.96 7.28 8.37
CA VAL A 144 -6.11 6.25 7.34
C VAL A 144 -6.90 5.05 7.88
N SER A 145 -6.53 4.54 9.07
CA SER A 145 -7.23 3.42 9.70
C SER A 145 -8.69 3.75 10.03
N LEU A 146 -8.99 4.98 10.44
CA LEU A 146 -10.36 5.44 10.70
C LEU A 146 -11.20 5.41 9.41
N HIS A 147 -10.68 5.97 8.32
CA HIS A 147 -11.39 6.02 7.04
C HIS A 147 -11.63 4.61 6.47
N ILE A 148 -10.63 3.73 6.57
CA ILE A 148 -10.78 2.33 6.17
C ILE A 148 -11.84 1.64 7.05
N ALA A 149 -11.81 1.83 8.36
CA ALA A 149 -12.76 1.21 9.27
C ALA A 149 -14.22 1.63 8.99
N VAL A 150 -14.44 2.91 8.70
CA VAL A 150 -15.77 3.42 8.29
C VAL A 150 -16.22 2.76 6.99
N ALA A 151 -15.37 2.72 5.97
CA ALA A 151 -15.69 2.13 4.67
C ALA A 151 -16.01 0.63 4.78
N VAL A 152 -15.21 -0.10 5.56
CA VAL A 152 -15.41 -1.54 5.84
C VAL A 152 -16.71 -1.78 6.59
N ALA A 153 -17.00 -1.01 7.65
CA ALA A 153 -18.25 -1.14 8.39
C ALA A 153 -19.47 -0.80 7.52
N GLU A 154 -19.42 0.24 6.68
CA GLU A 154 -20.48 0.55 5.71
C GLU A 154 -20.74 -0.62 4.75
N THR A 155 -19.66 -1.24 4.27
CA THR A 155 -19.78 -2.42 3.40
C THR A 155 -20.42 -3.58 4.14
N ALA A 156 -20.04 -3.85 5.40
CA ALA A 156 -20.63 -4.88 6.22
C ALA A 156 -22.13 -4.64 6.48
N TYR A 157 -22.57 -3.41 6.69
CA TYR A 157 -23.99 -3.07 6.81
C TYR A 157 -24.73 -3.30 5.50
N LYS A 158 -24.16 -2.89 4.37
CA LYS A 158 -24.76 -3.06 3.04
C LYS A 158 -24.91 -4.52 2.64
N SER A 159 -23.91 -5.36 2.95
CA SER A 159 -23.93 -6.80 2.66
C SER A 159 -24.73 -7.61 3.67
N GLY A 160 -25.22 -7.01 4.76
CA GLY A 160 -26.01 -7.67 5.79
C GLY A 160 -25.22 -8.59 6.71
N VAL A 161 -23.89 -8.48 6.74
CA VAL A 161 -23.04 -9.28 7.65
C VAL A 161 -22.84 -8.60 9.00
N ALA A 162 -23.14 -7.31 9.13
CA ALA A 162 -23.12 -6.56 10.39
C ALA A 162 -24.24 -7.03 11.33
N GLN A 163 -23.93 -7.19 12.63
CA GLN A 163 -24.89 -7.60 13.68
C GLN A 163 -25.28 -6.42 14.57
N ALA A 164 -24.41 -5.43 14.73
CA ALA A 164 -24.71 -4.23 15.51
C ALA A 164 -25.68 -3.33 14.74
N LYS A 165 -26.53 -2.60 15.49
CA LYS A 165 -27.35 -1.52 14.90
C LYS A 165 -26.40 -0.41 14.37
N ARG A 166 -26.64 0.03 13.12
CA ARG A 166 -25.85 1.12 12.54
C ARG A 166 -26.08 2.40 13.33
N PRO A 167 -24.99 3.08 13.83
CA PRO A 167 -25.10 4.38 14.48
C PRO A 167 -25.51 5.45 13.48
N ASP A 168 -26.08 6.56 13.97
CA ASP A 168 -26.42 7.72 13.13
C ASP A 168 -25.15 8.38 12.55
N ASP A 169 -24.11 8.54 13.38
CA ASP A 169 -22.78 8.98 12.96
C ASP A 169 -21.77 7.84 13.17
N LEU A 170 -21.55 7.07 12.10
CA LEU A 170 -20.64 5.93 12.13
C LEU A 170 -19.19 6.36 12.30
N MET A 171 -18.79 7.49 11.73
CA MET A 171 -17.41 7.96 11.83
C MET A 171 -17.08 8.39 13.26
N ALA A 172 -17.95 9.19 13.90
CA ALA A 172 -17.77 9.57 15.29
C ALA A 172 -17.73 8.35 16.21
N TYR A 173 -18.64 7.41 16.01
CA TYR A 173 -18.70 6.17 16.78
C TYR A 173 -17.41 5.35 16.69
N ILE A 174 -16.88 5.14 15.47
CA ILE A 174 -15.63 4.38 15.26
C ILE A 174 -14.44 5.15 15.83
N LYS A 175 -14.40 6.47 15.68
CA LYS A 175 -13.34 7.32 16.23
C LYS A 175 -13.26 7.22 17.74
N ASP A 176 -14.40 7.18 18.44
CA ASP A 176 -14.48 7.04 19.91
C ASP A 176 -13.99 5.66 20.38
N MET A 177 -14.03 4.64 19.53
CA MET A 177 -13.47 3.32 19.83
C MET A 177 -11.94 3.28 19.71
N MET A 178 -11.32 4.25 19.07
CA MET A 178 -9.87 4.26 18.86
C MET A 178 -9.15 4.67 20.14
N TYR A 179 -8.15 3.87 20.53
CA TYR A 179 -7.29 4.23 21.67
C TYR A 179 -6.57 5.57 21.43
N VAL A 180 -6.67 6.50 22.35
CA VAL A 180 -5.94 7.77 22.34
C VAL A 180 -4.81 7.69 23.35
N PRO A 181 -3.53 7.70 22.93
CA PRO A 181 -2.41 7.70 23.84
C PRO A 181 -2.34 9.05 24.57
N ASN A 182 -2.49 9.02 25.89
CA ASN A 182 -2.28 10.16 26.79
C ASN A 182 -1.09 9.78 27.69
N TYR A 183 0.08 10.32 27.39
CA TYR A 183 1.29 10.15 28.20
C TYR A 183 1.72 11.47 28.82
#